data_f0618703e586ea0c4c42a30e0ca199fe
#
_entry.id   f0618703e586ea0c4c42a30e0ca199fe
#
_cell.length_a   1.000
_cell.length_b   1.000
_cell.length_c   1.000
_cell.angle_alpha   90.00
_cell.angle_beta   90.00
_cell.angle_gamma   90.00
#
_symmetry.space_group_name_H-M   'P 1'
#
loop_
_entity.id
_entity.type
_entity.pdbx_description
1 polymer ?
#
loop_
_entity_poly.entity_id
_entity_poly.type
_entity_poly.pdbx_seq_one_letter_code
_entity_poly.pdbx_strand_id
1 'polypeptide(L)'
;KIQGIDVGNVAHCIIDSLTNDKANNAVFPTGGPEILTFKGVAATYSKLLRHKVRILPIPTGFQKSVGWLVDALTSYRYEIQGFIEAFSHDSICDKTPLLNTFDIKLRTFEDYLKDFLGKNCSPQADL
;
A
#
# COMPACT_ATOMS: atom_id res chain seq x y z
N LYS A 1 -10.20 4.41 -0.65
CA LYS A 1 -9.37 4.03 -1.81
C LYS A 1 -7.92 4.37 -1.53
N ILE A 2 -7.00 3.57 -2.06
CA ILE A 2 -5.56 3.72 -1.82
C ILE A 2 -4.86 3.70 -3.18
N GLN A 3 -3.90 4.62 -3.36
CA GLN A 3 -3.04 4.66 -4.54
C GLN A 3 -1.59 4.42 -4.11
N GLY A 4 -1.30 3.15 -3.74
CA GLY A 4 0.01 2.74 -3.28
C GLY A 4 1.07 2.78 -4.38
N ILE A 5 2.27 3.26 -4.06
CA ILE A 5 3.43 3.26 -4.94
C ILE A 5 4.45 2.23 -4.47
N ASP A 6 5.15 1.60 -5.41
CA ASP A 6 6.26 0.68 -5.10
C ASP A 6 7.42 1.46 -4.46
N VAL A 7 7.96 0.91 -3.37
CA VAL A 7 9.09 1.51 -2.64
C VAL A 7 10.33 1.68 -3.52
N GLY A 8 10.55 0.78 -4.48
CA GLY A 8 11.64 0.88 -5.46
C GLY A 8 11.48 2.09 -6.37
N ASN A 9 10.24 2.40 -6.80
CA ASN A 9 9.98 3.61 -7.57
C ASN A 9 10.25 4.89 -6.75
N VAL A 10 9.90 4.90 -5.46
CA VAL A 10 10.20 6.03 -4.57
C VAL A 10 11.71 6.21 -4.39
N ALA A 11 12.42 5.11 -4.14
CA ALA A 11 13.89 5.15 -4.01
C ALA A 11 14.56 5.67 -5.28
N HIS A 12 14.08 5.27 -6.45
CA HIS A 12 14.58 5.77 -7.74
C HIS A 12 14.35 7.27 -7.89
N CYS A 13 13.16 7.78 -7.56
CA CYS A 13 12.89 9.22 -7.57
C CYS A 13 13.82 10.00 -6.63
N ILE A 14 14.11 9.44 -5.43
CA ILE A 14 15.01 10.09 -4.47
C ILE A 14 16.43 10.17 -5.05
N ILE A 15 16.94 9.10 -5.64
CA ILE A 15 18.28 9.08 -6.25
C ILE A 15 18.35 10.05 -7.43
N ASP A 16 17.36 10.02 -8.32
CA ASP A 16 17.32 10.90 -9.49
C ASP A 16 17.20 12.38 -9.10
N SER A 17 16.52 12.68 -8.01
CA SER A 17 16.38 14.07 -7.53
C SER A 17 17.69 14.73 -7.12
N LEU A 18 18.74 13.94 -6.82
CA LEU A 18 20.06 14.47 -6.48
C LEU A 18 20.77 15.13 -7.66
N THR A 19 20.41 14.76 -8.88
CA THR A 19 21.06 15.24 -10.11
C THR A 19 20.08 15.92 -11.09
N ASN A 20 18.80 15.91 -10.79
CA ASN A 20 17.76 16.46 -11.67
C ASN A 20 17.35 17.86 -11.21
N ASP A 21 17.79 18.88 -11.93
CA ASP A 21 17.47 20.28 -11.62
C ASP A 21 15.98 20.59 -11.58
N LYS A 22 15.15 19.82 -12.30
CA LYS A 22 13.69 19.98 -12.30
C LYS A 22 13.06 19.56 -10.96
N ALA A 23 13.78 18.83 -10.14
CA ALA A 23 13.34 18.40 -8.83
C ALA A 23 13.65 19.43 -7.72
N ASN A 24 14.46 20.45 -8.03
CA ASN A 24 14.88 21.46 -7.07
C ASN A 24 13.70 22.28 -6.55
N ASN A 25 13.58 22.37 -5.23
CA ASN A 25 12.51 23.09 -4.52
C ASN A 25 11.09 22.73 -4.97
N ALA A 26 10.88 21.52 -5.48
CA ALA A 26 9.59 21.03 -5.93
C ALA A 26 9.02 19.97 -4.98
N VAL A 27 7.70 19.89 -4.92
CA VAL A 27 6.97 18.87 -4.15
C VAL A 27 6.22 17.98 -5.12
N PHE A 28 6.45 16.68 -5.03
CA PHE A 28 5.81 15.71 -5.91
C PHE A 28 4.86 14.82 -5.11
N PRO A 29 3.55 14.87 -5.38
CA PRO A 29 2.62 13.87 -4.88
C PRO A 29 3.00 12.50 -5.44
N THR A 30 3.22 11.53 -4.56
CA THR A 30 3.64 10.19 -4.95
C THR A 30 2.48 9.21 -4.90
N GLY A 31 2.11 8.68 -6.06
CA GLY A 31 1.05 7.68 -6.18
C GLY A 31 1.37 6.64 -7.24
N GLY A 32 0.92 5.42 -7.01
CA GLY A 32 1.10 4.31 -7.94
C GLY A 32 0.22 4.40 -9.18
N PRO A 33 0.35 3.41 -10.09
CA PRO A 33 -0.40 3.42 -11.35
C PRO A 33 -1.90 3.17 -11.16
N GLU A 34 -2.28 2.50 -10.06
CA GLU A 34 -3.62 1.98 -9.82
C GLU A 34 -4.26 2.54 -8.55
N ILE A 35 -5.56 2.79 -8.62
CA ILE A 35 -6.38 3.12 -7.44
C ILE A 35 -7.01 1.82 -6.95
N LEU A 36 -6.55 1.36 -5.79
CA LEU A 36 -6.97 0.10 -5.19
C LEU A 36 -7.99 0.30 -4.09
N THR A 37 -8.87 -0.68 -3.93
CA THR A 37 -9.72 -0.84 -2.75
C THR A 37 -9.24 -2.04 -1.95
N PHE A 38 -9.57 -2.12 -0.67
CA PHE A 38 -9.25 -3.32 0.13
C PHE A 38 -9.82 -4.60 -0.48
N LYS A 39 -11.01 -4.52 -1.09
CA LYS A 39 -11.58 -5.64 -1.84
C LYS A 39 -10.73 -6.02 -3.06
N GLY A 40 -10.24 -5.02 -3.80
CA GLY A 40 -9.36 -5.24 -4.95
C GLY A 40 -8.03 -5.90 -4.54
N VAL A 41 -7.41 -5.40 -3.48
CA VAL A 41 -6.19 -5.99 -2.90
C VAL A 41 -6.42 -7.46 -2.53
N ALA A 42 -7.48 -7.75 -1.77
CA ALA A 42 -7.80 -9.11 -1.35
C ALA A 42 -8.14 -10.04 -2.54
N ALA A 43 -8.79 -9.51 -3.58
CA ALA A 43 -9.08 -10.27 -4.80
C ALA A 43 -7.80 -10.61 -5.55
N THR A 44 -6.84 -9.69 -5.66
CA THR A 44 -5.53 -9.93 -6.28
C THR A 44 -4.74 -10.99 -5.51
N TYR A 45 -4.72 -10.92 -4.18
CA TYR A 45 -4.12 -11.96 -3.33
C TYR A 45 -4.79 -13.31 -3.55
N SER A 46 -6.12 -13.35 -3.53
CA SER A 46 -6.90 -14.59 -3.75
C SER A 46 -6.59 -15.24 -5.10
N LYS A 47 -6.47 -14.41 -6.16
CA LYS A 47 -6.11 -14.86 -7.51
C LYS A 47 -4.72 -15.47 -7.57
N LEU A 48 -3.72 -14.80 -7.00
CA LEU A 48 -2.32 -15.22 -7.10
C LEU A 48 -1.97 -16.41 -6.20
N LEU A 49 -2.51 -16.43 -4.99
CA LEU A 49 -2.30 -17.54 -4.04
C LEU A 49 -3.20 -18.73 -4.31
N ARG A 50 -4.14 -18.63 -5.27
CA ARG A 50 -5.16 -19.67 -5.55
C ARG A 50 -5.93 -20.08 -4.30
N HIS A 51 -6.03 -19.16 -3.32
CA HIS A 51 -6.71 -19.38 -2.06
C HIS A 51 -7.85 -18.38 -1.89
N LYS A 52 -9.04 -18.85 -1.53
CA LYS A 52 -10.23 -18.00 -1.40
C LYS A 52 -10.15 -17.17 -0.13
N VAL A 53 -9.84 -15.88 -0.26
CA VAL A 53 -9.85 -14.93 0.84
C VAL A 53 -11.29 -14.49 1.11
N ARG A 54 -11.77 -14.70 2.35
CA ARG A 54 -13.08 -14.20 2.79
C ARG A 54 -12.91 -12.80 3.39
N ILE A 55 -13.62 -11.84 2.83
CA ILE A 55 -13.65 -10.48 3.36
C ILE A 55 -14.90 -10.36 4.24
N LEU A 56 -14.69 -10.11 5.53
CA LEU A 56 -15.78 -9.79 6.45
C LEU A 56 -15.92 -8.26 6.55
N PRO A 57 -17.05 -7.69 6.09
CA PRO A 57 -17.30 -6.28 6.29
C PRO A 57 -17.65 -6.04 7.76
N ILE A 58 -16.80 -5.34 8.50
CA ILE A 58 -17.04 -4.94 9.87
C ILE A 58 -17.51 -3.48 9.88
N PRO A 59 -18.70 -3.17 10.41
CA PRO A 59 -19.17 -1.79 10.51
C PRO A 59 -18.21 -0.92 11.32
N THR A 60 -17.97 0.31 10.86
CA THR A 60 -17.00 1.25 11.46
C THR A 60 -17.29 1.55 12.94
N GLY A 61 -18.55 1.57 13.34
CA GLY A 61 -18.93 1.74 14.74
C GLY A 61 -18.45 0.59 15.64
N PHE A 62 -18.51 -0.65 15.14
CA PHE A 62 -18.02 -1.82 15.87
C PHE A 62 -16.49 -1.86 15.94
N GLN A 63 -15.81 -1.41 14.89
CA GLN A 63 -14.35 -1.31 14.86
C GLN A 63 -13.81 -0.38 15.95
N LYS A 64 -14.47 0.77 16.17
CA LYS A 64 -14.09 1.72 17.22
C LYS A 64 -14.26 1.12 18.63
N SER A 65 -15.33 0.38 18.86
CA SER A 65 -15.58 -0.27 20.15
C SER A 65 -14.58 -1.39 20.45
N VAL A 66 -14.24 -2.19 19.43
CA VAL A 66 -13.22 -3.25 19.55
C VAL A 66 -11.83 -2.65 19.72
N GLY A 67 -11.50 -1.59 18.98
CA GLY A 67 -10.22 -0.87 19.12
C GLY A 67 -10.04 -0.35 20.55
N TRP A 68 -11.04 0.30 21.12
CA TRP A 68 -11.01 0.77 22.50
C TRP A 68 -10.83 -0.38 23.51
N LEU A 69 -11.51 -1.51 23.31
CA LEU A 69 -11.39 -2.68 24.18
C LEU A 69 -9.99 -3.30 24.12
N VAL A 70 -9.41 -3.39 22.93
CA VAL A 70 -8.04 -3.92 22.74
C VAL A 70 -7.02 -2.98 23.37
N ASP A 71 -7.14 -1.65 23.18
CA ASP A 71 -6.27 -0.66 23.80
C ASP A 71 -6.37 -0.66 25.34
N ALA A 72 -7.55 -0.98 25.90
CA ALA A 72 -7.79 -1.08 27.33
C ALA A 72 -7.23 -2.37 27.95
N LEU A 73 -7.18 -3.46 27.19
CA LEU A 73 -6.75 -4.79 27.67
C LEU A 73 -5.27 -5.08 27.38
N THR A 74 -4.68 -4.42 26.42
CA THR A 74 -3.28 -4.60 26.06
C THR A 74 -2.47 -3.38 26.48
N SER A 75 -1.40 -3.59 27.24
CA SER A 75 -0.40 -2.54 27.56
C SER A 75 0.35 -2.04 26.30
N TYR A 76 0.10 -2.64 25.17
CA TYR A 76 0.53 -2.20 23.85
C TYR A 76 -0.49 -1.19 23.33
N ARG A 77 -0.13 0.09 23.43
CA ARG A 77 -0.82 1.17 22.73
C ARG A 77 -0.60 1.00 21.22
N TYR A 78 -1.30 0.06 20.62
CA TYR A 78 -1.50 0.12 19.18
C TYR A 78 -2.43 1.30 18.94
N GLU A 79 -1.96 2.27 18.19
CA GLU A 79 -2.81 3.38 17.70
C GLU A 79 -3.76 2.86 16.63
N ILE A 80 -4.54 1.81 16.98
CA ILE A 80 -5.51 1.16 16.08
C ILE A 80 -6.53 2.19 15.59
N GLN A 81 -6.89 3.15 16.44
CA GLN A 81 -7.81 4.22 16.05
C GLN A 81 -7.20 5.13 14.99
N GLY A 82 -5.94 5.54 15.14
CA GLY A 82 -5.21 6.32 14.13
C GLY A 82 -5.06 5.57 12.81
N PHE A 83 -4.84 4.27 12.88
CA PHE A 83 -4.77 3.41 11.71
C PHE A 83 -6.11 3.32 10.97
N ILE A 84 -7.21 3.11 11.70
CA ILE A 84 -8.58 3.09 11.14
C ILE A 84 -8.91 4.45 10.51
N GLU A 85 -8.54 5.54 11.15
CA GLU A 85 -8.80 6.90 10.65
C GLU A 85 -7.98 7.20 9.39
N ALA A 86 -6.70 6.85 9.36
CA ALA A 86 -5.84 7.02 8.20
C ALA A 86 -6.37 6.26 6.96
N PHE A 87 -6.96 5.07 7.15
CA PHE A 87 -7.53 4.29 6.06
C PHE A 87 -9.02 4.59 5.77
N SER A 88 -9.65 5.46 6.56
CA SER A 88 -11.04 5.90 6.33
C SER A 88 -11.17 6.92 5.20
N HIS A 89 -10.09 7.61 4.88
CA HIS A 89 -10.04 8.61 3.82
C HIS A 89 -9.45 8.04 2.53
N ASP A 90 -9.92 8.55 1.39
CA ASP A 90 -9.34 8.23 0.09
C ASP A 90 -7.96 8.89 -0.02
N SER A 91 -6.92 8.08 -0.19
CA SER A 91 -5.55 8.53 -0.40
C SER A 91 -5.21 8.42 -1.89
N ILE A 92 -5.59 9.45 -2.64
CA ILE A 92 -5.42 9.54 -4.10
C ILE A 92 -4.71 10.84 -4.41
N CYS A 93 -3.74 10.80 -5.31
CA CYS A 93 -3.02 11.99 -5.76
C CYS A 93 -2.88 12.04 -7.29
N ASP A 94 -2.64 13.23 -7.81
CA ASP A 94 -2.24 13.39 -9.21
C ASP A 94 -0.74 13.07 -9.35
N LYS A 95 -0.44 11.99 -10.07
CA LYS A 95 0.93 11.53 -10.34
C LYS A 95 1.57 12.19 -11.58
N THR A 96 0.83 13.01 -12.31
CA THR A 96 1.32 13.64 -13.54
C THR A 96 2.61 14.45 -13.34
N PRO A 97 2.76 15.27 -12.29
CA PRO A 97 4.00 15.99 -12.04
C PRO A 97 5.20 15.07 -11.81
N LEU A 98 4.98 13.94 -11.11
CA LEU A 98 6.01 12.94 -10.85
C LEU A 98 6.51 12.31 -12.15
N LEU A 99 5.58 11.86 -13.02
CA LEU A 99 5.92 11.20 -14.29
C LEU A 99 6.55 12.15 -15.32
N ASN A 100 6.22 13.44 -15.27
CA ASN A 100 6.82 14.44 -16.16
C ASN A 100 8.25 14.83 -15.76
N THR A 101 8.61 14.62 -14.50
CA THR A 101 9.91 15.02 -13.97
C THR A 101 10.88 13.85 -13.91
N PHE A 102 10.39 12.66 -13.58
CA PHE A 102 11.20 11.45 -13.43
C PHE A 102 10.84 10.44 -14.51
N ASP A 103 11.85 9.88 -15.15
CA ASP A 103 11.68 8.79 -16.13
C ASP A 103 11.53 7.45 -15.41
N ILE A 104 10.36 7.23 -14.82
CA ILE A 104 10.04 6.03 -14.06
C ILE A 104 8.86 5.29 -14.64
N LYS A 105 8.96 3.97 -14.68
CA LYS A 105 7.85 3.07 -14.98
C LYS A 105 7.22 2.61 -13.68
N LEU A 106 6.02 3.10 -13.39
CA LEU A 106 5.30 2.70 -12.19
C LEU A 106 4.89 1.24 -12.27
N ARG A 107 5.20 0.49 -11.21
CA ARG A 107 4.92 -0.92 -11.10
C ARG A 107 3.51 -1.15 -10.56
N THR A 108 2.77 -2.09 -11.17
CA THR A 108 1.43 -2.45 -10.71
C THR A 108 1.48 -3.27 -9.42
N PHE A 109 0.40 -3.27 -8.67
CA PHE A 109 0.29 -4.09 -7.46
C PHE A 109 0.37 -5.59 -7.76
N GLU A 110 -0.23 -6.03 -8.87
CA GLU A 110 -0.17 -7.44 -9.28
C GLU A 110 1.26 -7.87 -9.62
N ASP A 111 2.04 -7.03 -10.32
CA ASP A 111 3.42 -7.33 -10.68
C ASP A 111 4.35 -7.34 -9.45
N TYR A 112 4.16 -6.39 -8.54
CA TYR A 112 4.86 -6.38 -7.26
C TYR A 112 4.60 -7.67 -6.49
N LEU A 113 3.34 -8.08 -6.39
CA LEU A 113 2.97 -9.26 -5.61
C LEU A 113 3.48 -10.55 -6.25
N LYS A 114 3.48 -10.67 -7.57
CA LYS A 114 4.08 -11.82 -8.27
C LYS A 114 5.57 -11.96 -7.97
N ASP A 115 6.29 -10.85 -8.02
CA ASP A 115 7.73 -10.85 -7.74
C ASP A 115 8.02 -11.17 -6.27
N PHE A 116 7.25 -10.59 -5.36
CA PHE A 116 7.35 -10.87 -3.92
C PHE A 116 7.08 -12.34 -3.59
N LEU A 117 6.04 -12.92 -4.17
CA LEU A 117 5.71 -14.33 -3.98
C LEU A 117 6.73 -15.24 -4.66
N GLY A 118 7.23 -14.87 -5.84
CA GLY A 118 8.28 -15.61 -6.53
C GLY A 118 9.60 -15.67 -5.76
N LYS A 119 9.94 -14.62 -5.04
CA LYS A 119 11.16 -14.56 -4.21
C LYS A 119 11.01 -15.25 -2.85
N ASN A 120 9.80 -15.23 -2.28
CA ASN A 120 9.56 -15.71 -0.91
C ASN A 120 8.79 -17.04 -0.84
N CYS A 121 8.17 -17.47 -1.93
CA CYS A 121 7.56 -18.79 -2.07
C CYS A 121 8.51 -19.76 -2.79
N SER A 122 9.73 -19.92 -2.33
CA SER A 122 10.36 -21.24 -2.43
C SER A 122 9.52 -22.18 -1.55
N PRO A 123 9.03 -23.32 -2.08
CA PRO A 123 8.32 -24.27 -1.23
C PRO A 123 9.30 -24.71 -0.15
N GLN A 124 9.11 -24.26 1.09
CA GLN A 124 9.54 -25.05 2.22
C GLN A 124 8.67 -26.31 2.16
N ALA A 125 9.10 -27.25 1.31
CA ALA A 125 8.82 -28.63 1.52
C ALA A 125 9.47 -28.99 2.86
N ASP A 126 8.73 -29.73 3.65
CA ASP A 126 9.18 -30.56 4.78
C ASP A 126 9.41 -29.85 6.13
N LEU A 127 8.32 -29.85 6.92
CA LEU A 127 8.38 -30.53 8.25
C LEU A 127 6.97 -30.94 8.66
#